data_fbf8ca02a3bf89eb25b21afdfe7dd36b
#
_entry.id   fbf8ca02a3bf89eb25b21afdfe7dd36b
#
_cell.length_a   1.000
_cell.length_b   1.000
_cell.length_c   1.000
_cell.angle_alpha   90.00
_cell.angle_beta   90.00
_cell.angle_gamma   90.00
#
_symmetry.space_group_name_H-M   'P 1'
#
loop_
_entity.id
_entity.type
_entity.pdbx_description
1 polymer ?
#
loop_
_entity_poly.entity_id
_entity_poly.type
_entity_poly.pdbx_seq_one_letter_code
_entity_poly.pdbx_strand_id
1 'polypeptide(L)'
;DVYKRQGGYITGSNVLCDFIRSFSSGFIFTTALPPAVAAGALSSVKHLKTSQIERDNQKVKVTYLRSKLDSMGIPHLMNPSHIVPVMIKDSIKCKQISDILLNDYSIYVQPINYPTVPKGTERLRFTPSPLHTYDDIDYLVNSLASLWKQCALSRVVA
;
A
#
# COMPACT_ATOMS: atom_id res chain seq x y z
N ASP A 1 -14.60 2.05 -6.38
CA ASP A 1 -13.62 1.06 -5.95
C ASP A 1 -12.50 0.95 -7.00
N VAL A 2 -11.39 1.65 -6.76
CA VAL A 2 -10.26 1.75 -7.71
C VAL A 2 -9.60 0.38 -7.94
N TYR A 3 -9.57 -0.47 -6.94
CA TYR A 3 -8.90 -1.78 -7.01
C TYR A 3 -9.61 -2.79 -7.90
N LYS A 4 -10.93 -2.74 -8.01
CA LYS A 4 -11.72 -3.68 -8.81
C LYS A 4 -11.61 -3.44 -10.33
N ARG A 5 -11.10 -2.29 -10.75
CA ARG A 5 -10.92 -1.95 -12.17
C ARG A 5 -9.58 -2.35 -12.74
N GLN A 6 -8.64 -2.78 -11.91
CA GLN A 6 -7.29 -3.15 -12.36
C GLN A 6 -7.26 -4.51 -13.06
N GLY A 7 -8.24 -5.38 -12.77
CA GLY A 7 -8.24 -6.75 -13.24
C GLY A 7 -7.14 -7.58 -12.62
N GLY A 8 -6.86 -8.72 -13.23
CA GLY A 8 -5.78 -9.61 -12.86
C GLY A 8 -5.48 -10.55 -14.01
N TYR A 9 -4.34 -11.20 -13.97
CA TYR A 9 -3.97 -12.20 -14.95
C TYR A 9 -3.11 -13.29 -14.31
N ILE A 10 -3.12 -14.45 -14.92
CA ILE A 10 -2.29 -15.60 -14.54
C ILE A 10 -1.38 -15.94 -15.70
N THR A 11 -0.12 -16.23 -15.38
CA THR A 11 0.86 -16.74 -16.34
C THR A 11 1.41 -18.07 -15.84
N GLY A 12 1.65 -19.00 -16.75
CA GLY A 12 2.15 -20.31 -16.42
C GLY A 12 2.24 -21.21 -17.63
N SER A 13 2.38 -22.53 -17.40
CA SER A 13 2.33 -23.50 -18.47
C SER A 13 0.95 -23.51 -19.15
N ASN A 14 0.87 -23.97 -20.41
CA ASN A 14 -0.39 -24.09 -21.12
C ASN A 14 -1.39 -24.97 -20.35
N VAL A 15 -0.93 -26.05 -19.75
CA VAL A 15 -1.76 -26.96 -18.94
C VAL A 15 -2.38 -26.24 -17.75
N LEU A 16 -1.61 -25.41 -17.04
CA LEU A 16 -2.11 -24.63 -15.91
C LEU A 16 -3.14 -23.59 -16.38
N CYS A 17 -2.86 -22.87 -17.44
CA CYS A 17 -3.78 -21.87 -17.99
C CYS A 17 -5.09 -22.50 -18.46
N ASP A 18 -5.04 -23.67 -19.12
CA ASP A 18 -6.21 -24.41 -19.57
C ASP A 18 -7.03 -24.95 -18.40
N PHE A 19 -6.35 -25.48 -17.37
CA PHE A 19 -7.02 -25.94 -16.15
C PHE A 19 -7.80 -24.80 -15.49
N ILE A 20 -7.18 -23.64 -15.33
CA ILE A 20 -7.84 -22.48 -14.72
C ILE A 20 -9.03 -21.99 -15.55
N ARG A 21 -8.90 -21.93 -16.87
CA ARG A 21 -10.02 -21.57 -17.76
C ARG A 21 -11.20 -22.53 -17.65
N SER A 22 -10.92 -23.80 -17.45
CA SER A 22 -11.94 -24.87 -17.45
C SER A 22 -12.58 -25.09 -16.07
N PHE A 23 -11.86 -24.87 -14.99
CA PHE A 23 -12.28 -25.29 -13.65
C PHE A 23 -12.35 -24.17 -12.61
N SER A 24 -11.75 -23.00 -12.86
CA SER A 24 -11.80 -21.91 -11.87
C SER A 24 -13.14 -21.17 -11.92
N SER A 25 -13.92 -21.30 -10.86
CA SER A 25 -15.20 -20.59 -10.73
C SER A 25 -15.04 -19.07 -10.81
N GLY A 26 -13.96 -18.53 -10.26
CA GLY A 26 -13.62 -17.10 -10.32
C GLY A 26 -13.28 -16.60 -11.73
N PHE A 27 -12.97 -17.51 -12.67
CA PHE A 27 -12.78 -17.18 -14.08
C PHE A 27 -14.04 -17.43 -14.90
N ILE A 28 -14.70 -18.58 -14.72
CA ILE A 28 -15.85 -19.02 -15.53
C ILE A 28 -17.07 -18.12 -15.31
N PHE A 29 -17.33 -17.71 -14.07
CA PHE A 29 -18.51 -16.93 -13.67
C PHE A 29 -18.23 -15.43 -13.54
N THR A 30 -17.19 -14.92 -14.17
CA THR A 30 -16.88 -13.48 -14.20
C THR A 30 -17.10 -12.92 -15.61
N THR A 31 -17.31 -11.61 -15.68
CA THR A 31 -17.37 -10.90 -16.96
C THR A 31 -15.97 -10.61 -17.50
N ALA A 32 -15.84 -10.51 -18.81
CA ALA A 32 -14.59 -10.11 -19.45
C ALA A 32 -14.16 -8.69 -19.01
N LEU A 33 -12.87 -8.45 -18.97
CA LEU A 33 -12.34 -7.11 -18.72
C LEU A 33 -12.75 -6.15 -19.85
N PRO A 34 -13.15 -4.91 -19.53
CA PRO A 34 -13.36 -3.90 -20.55
C PRO A 34 -12.10 -3.72 -21.43
N PRO A 35 -12.26 -3.58 -22.75
CA PRO A 35 -11.10 -3.46 -23.67
C PRO A 35 -10.14 -2.35 -23.30
N ALA A 36 -10.64 -1.20 -22.80
CA ALA A 36 -9.80 -0.09 -22.34
C ALA A 36 -8.90 -0.48 -21.14
N VAL A 37 -9.42 -1.28 -20.20
CA VAL A 37 -8.64 -1.77 -19.05
C VAL A 37 -7.58 -2.78 -19.52
N ALA A 38 -7.93 -3.67 -20.41
CA ALA A 38 -7.00 -4.64 -21.00
C ALA A 38 -5.88 -3.95 -21.79
N ALA A 39 -6.21 -2.93 -22.58
CA ALA A 39 -5.24 -2.14 -23.35
C ALA A 39 -4.31 -1.35 -22.40
N GLY A 40 -4.83 -0.73 -21.35
CA GLY A 40 -4.04 -0.04 -20.33
C GLY A 40 -3.08 -0.98 -19.59
N ALA A 41 -3.56 -2.16 -19.19
CA ALA A 41 -2.73 -3.18 -18.55
C ALA A 41 -1.60 -3.65 -19.47
N LEU A 42 -1.91 -3.94 -20.75
CA LEU A 42 -0.92 -4.34 -21.75
C LEU A 42 0.15 -3.25 -21.96
N SER A 43 -0.26 -2.00 -22.06
CA SER A 43 0.65 -0.85 -22.20
C SER A 43 1.57 -0.72 -20.99
N SER A 44 1.02 -0.79 -19.77
CA SER A 44 1.80 -0.78 -18.52
C SER A 44 2.84 -1.89 -18.47
N VAL A 45 2.45 -3.12 -18.78
CA VAL A 45 3.38 -4.26 -18.78
C VAL A 45 4.49 -4.07 -19.84
N LYS A 46 4.15 -3.62 -21.05
CA LYS A 46 5.14 -3.33 -22.08
C LYS A 46 6.14 -2.24 -21.65
N HIS A 47 5.66 -1.17 -21.06
CA HIS A 47 6.50 -0.10 -20.52
C HIS A 47 7.44 -0.62 -19.43
N LEU A 48 6.91 -1.32 -18.43
CA LEU A 48 7.69 -1.85 -17.30
C LEU A 48 8.68 -2.97 -17.67
N LYS A 49 8.54 -3.58 -18.85
CA LYS A 49 9.57 -4.51 -19.38
C LYS A 49 10.85 -3.80 -19.80
N THR A 50 10.76 -2.54 -20.20
CA THR A 50 11.87 -1.74 -20.71
C THR A 50 12.33 -0.65 -19.77
N SER A 51 11.44 -0.18 -18.85
CA SER A 51 11.75 0.84 -17.85
C SER A 51 11.90 0.26 -16.44
N GLN A 52 12.96 0.67 -15.74
CA GLN A 52 13.18 0.44 -14.32
C GLN A 52 13.03 1.72 -13.49
N ILE A 53 12.95 2.88 -14.14
CA ILE A 53 13.03 4.20 -13.52
C ILE A 53 11.97 4.34 -12.42
N GLU A 54 10.73 3.96 -12.69
CA GLU A 54 9.62 4.09 -11.74
C GLU A 54 9.81 3.21 -10.51
N ARG A 55 10.33 1.98 -10.72
CA ARG A 55 10.60 1.03 -9.63
C ARG A 55 11.76 1.47 -8.76
N ASP A 56 12.81 2.00 -9.37
CA ASP A 56 13.99 2.48 -8.64
C ASP A 56 13.65 3.76 -7.87
N ASN A 57 12.93 4.70 -8.48
CA ASN A 57 12.43 5.89 -7.80
C ASN A 57 11.51 5.51 -6.63
N GLN A 58 10.63 4.52 -6.79
CA GLN A 58 9.78 4.05 -5.70
C GLN A 58 10.62 3.47 -4.54
N LYS A 59 11.63 2.65 -4.84
CA LYS A 59 12.52 2.09 -3.80
C LYS A 59 13.23 3.18 -3.02
N VAL A 60 13.74 4.22 -3.70
CA VAL A 60 14.39 5.37 -3.06
C VAL A 60 13.41 6.07 -2.11
N LYS A 61 12.18 6.33 -2.54
CA LYS A 61 11.15 6.97 -1.70
C LYS A 61 10.76 6.10 -0.50
N VAL A 62 10.63 4.80 -0.68
CA VAL A 62 10.36 3.85 0.42
C VAL A 62 11.49 3.85 1.43
N THR A 63 12.74 3.78 0.98
CA THR A 63 13.91 3.82 1.87
C THR A 63 13.97 5.14 2.64
N TYR A 64 13.70 6.25 1.97
CA TYR A 64 13.66 7.56 2.62
C TYR A 64 12.57 7.64 3.68
N LEU A 65 11.34 7.20 3.37
CA LEU A 65 10.24 7.17 4.35
C LEU A 65 10.63 6.34 5.58
N ARG A 66 11.19 5.14 5.40
CA ARG A 66 11.62 4.28 6.52
C ARG A 66 12.67 4.96 7.39
N SER A 67 13.71 5.54 6.77
CA SER A 67 14.76 6.25 7.53
C SER A 67 14.20 7.42 8.35
N LYS A 68 13.21 8.14 7.82
CA LYS A 68 12.55 9.23 8.55
C LYS A 68 11.68 8.72 9.70
N LEU A 69 10.94 7.63 9.50
CA LEU A 69 10.17 6.98 10.57
C LEU A 69 11.08 6.49 11.69
N ASP A 70 12.22 5.87 11.35
CA ASP A 70 13.24 5.43 12.31
C ASP A 70 13.78 6.60 13.11
N SER A 71 14.15 7.70 12.47
CA SER A 71 14.67 8.91 13.13
C SER A 71 13.68 9.53 14.11
N MET A 72 12.38 9.38 13.87
CA MET A 72 11.31 9.85 14.77
C MET A 72 10.86 8.79 15.79
N GLY A 73 11.43 7.58 15.73
CA GLY A 73 11.05 6.46 16.60
C GLY A 73 9.61 5.99 16.38
N ILE A 74 9.09 6.10 15.14
CA ILE A 74 7.75 5.64 14.78
C ILE A 74 7.82 4.17 14.34
N PRO A 75 7.15 3.25 15.05
CA PRO A 75 7.28 1.82 14.81
C PRO A 75 6.65 1.41 13.47
N HIS A 76 7.41 0.73 12.63
CA HIS A 76 6.94 0.19 11.37
C HIS A 76 7.50 -1.21 11.12
N LEU A 77 6.82 -2.00 10.28
CA LEU A 77 7.28 -3.33 9.93
C LEU A 77 8.26 -3.27 8.75
N MET A 78 9.40 -3.95 8.92
CA MET A 78 10.33 -4.18 7.83
C MET A 78 9.83 -5.31 6.92
N ASN A 79 9.85 -5.08 5.63
CA ASN A 79 9.52 -6.07 4.60
C ASN A 79 10.22 -5.69 3.29
N PRO A 80 10.39 -6.62 2.32
CA PRO A 80 11.06 -6.32 1.05
C PRO A 80 10.19 -5.53 0.05
N SER A 81 8.92 -5.27 0.37
CA SER A 81 8.00 -4.59 -0.55
C SER A 81 8.06 -3.07 -0.42
N HIS A 82 7.34 -2.39 -1.32
CA HIS A 82 7.14 -0.93 -1.28
C HIS A 82 6.11 -0.49 -0.22
N ILE A 83 5.43 -1.42 0.42
CA ILE A 83 4.44 -1.11 1.47
C ILE A 83 5.18 -0.88 2.79
N VAL A 84 4.86 0.22 3.48
CA VAL A 84 5.40 0.58 4.79
C VAL A 84 4.27 0.56 5.82
N PRO A 85 4.12 -0.56 6.57
CA PRO A 85 3.08 -0.66 7.60
C PRO A 85 3.56 0.01 8.89
N VAL A 86 2.88 1.08 9.31
CA VAL A 86 3.14 1.78 10.58
C VAL A 86 2.20 1.24 11.65
N MET A 87 2.77 0.72 12.73
CA MET A 87 2.05 -0.04 13.75
C MET A 87 1.35 0.88 14.75
N ILE A 88 0.02 0.72 14.88
CA ILE A 88 -0.81 1.46 15.84
C ILE A 88 -1.27 0.53 16.97
N LYS A 89 -1.60 -0.73 16.66
CA LYS A 89 -2.03 -1.80 17.59
C LYS A 89 -3.35 -1.53 18.31
N ASP A 90 -4.15 -0.59 17.83
CA ASP A 90 -5.45 -0.21 18.37
C ASP A 90 -6.36 0.20 17.22
N SER A 91 -7.50 -0.47 17.05
CA SER A 91 -8.39 -0.25 15.91
C SER A 91 -9.06 1.12 15.92
N ILE A 92 -9.41 1.63 17.12
CA ILE A 92 -10.05 2.92 17.28
C ILE A 92 -9.05 4.03 16.96
N LYS A 93 -7.87 3.99 17.56
CA LYS A 93 -6.79 4.95 17.30
C LYS A 93 -6.33 4.91 15.84
N CYS A 94 -6.24 3.72 15.23
CA CYS A 94 -5.85 3.57 13.84
C CYS A 94 -6.82 4.31 12.90
N LYS A 95 -8.13 4.17 13.15
CA LYS A 95 -9.16 4.89 12.40
C LYS A 95 -9.10 6.39 12.68
N GLN A 96 -9.01 6.80 13.93
CA GLN A 96 -8.93 8.21 14.32
C GLN A 96 -7.75 8.93 13.67
N ILE A 97 -6.56 8.32 13.70
CA ILE A 97 -5.35 8.90 13.08
C ILE A 97 -5.53 9.03 11.57
N SER A 98 -6.11 8.02 10.91
CA SER A 98 -6.40 8.08 9.48
C SER A 98 -7.35 9.23 9.16
N ASP A 99 -8.40 9.45 9.98
CA ASP A 99 -9.37 10.52 9.79
C ASP A 99 -8.73 11.91 10.03
N ILE A 100 -7.93 12.07 11.07
CA ILE A 100 -7.22 13.32 11.35
C ILE A 100 -6.21 13.64 10.23
N LEU A 101 -5.45 12.64 9.76
CA LEU A 101 -4.54 12.83 8.64
C LEU A 101 -5.27 13.32 7.39
N LEU A 102 -6.45 12.78 7.12
CA LEU A 102 -7.25 13.20 5.97
C LEU A 102 -7.82 14.61 6.15
N ASN A 103 -8.46 14.87 7.29
CA ASN A 103 -9.25 16.10 7.49
C ASN A 103 -8.36 17.31 7.79
N ASP A 104 -7.33 17.15 8.61
CA ASP A 104 -6.52 18.26 9.12
C ASP A 104 -5.21 18.45 8.34
N TYR A 105 -4.68 17.35 7.75
CA TYR A 105 -3.41 17.37 7.02
C TYR A 105 -3.55 17.08 5.53
N SER A 106 -4.75 16.79 5.03
CA SER A 106 -4.99 16.42 3.62
C SER A 106 -4.18 15.19 3.16
N ILE A 107 -3.88 14.28 4.07
CA ILE A 107 -3.12 13.05 3.81
C ILE A 107 -4.06 11.85 3.88
N TYR A 108 -4.30 11.20 2.75
CA TYR A 108 -5.05 9.94 2.72
C TYR A 108 -4.15 8.75 3.05
N VAL A 109 -4.54 7.97 4.06
CA VAL A 109 -3.89 6.70 4.39
C VAL A 109 -4.93 5.65 4.73
N GLN A 110 -4.70 4.41 4.32
CA GLN A 110 -5.60 3.30 4.57
C GLN A 110 -5.34 2.70 5.96
N PRO A 111 -6.29 2.77 6.91
CA PRO A 111 -6.22 2.01 8.15
C PRO A 111 -6.51 0.53 7.87
N ILE A 112 -5.70 -0.35 8.42
CA ILE A 112 -5.86 -1.80 8.29
C ILE A 112 -6.15 -2.36 9.67
N ASN A 113 -7.41 -2.73 9.88
CA ASN A 113 -7.96 -3.20 11.16
C ASN A 113 -8.48 -4.63 11.04
N TYR A 114 -8.86 -5.22 12.19
CA TYR A 114 -9.61 -6.47 12.21
C TYR A 114 -10.89 -6.33 11.34
N PRO A 115 -11.30 -7.32 10.55
CA PRO A 115 -10.76 -8.69 10.45
C PRO A 115 -9.60 -8.87 9.46
N THR A 116 -9.15 -7.83 8.77
CA THR A 116 -8.08 -7.90 7.76
C THR A 116 -6.74 -8.31 8.39
N VAL A 117 -6.52 -7.89 9.63
CA VAL A 117 -5.35 -8.27 10.45
C VAL A 117 -5.82 -8.72 11.84
N PRO A 118 -5.05 -9.55 12.56
CA PRO A 118 -5.37 -9.91 13.95
C PRO A 118 -5.46 -8.68 14.85
N LYS A 119 -6.30 -8.76 15.90
CA LYS A 119 -6.39 -7.73 16.93
C LYS A 119 -5.04 -7.50 17.61
N GLY A 120 -4.71 -6.24 17.89
CA GLY A 120 -3.41 -5.84 18.44
C GLY A 120 -2.30 -5.70 17.38
N THR A 121 -2.63 -5.89 16.10
CA THR A 121 -1.69 -5.71 14.97
C THR A 121 -2.19 -4.70 13.95
N GLU A 122 -3.13 -3.85 14.35
CA GLU A 122 -3.67 -2.78 13.52
C GLU A 122 -2.58 -1.80 13.11
N ARG A 123 -2.69 -1.32 11.87
CA ARG A 123 -1.64 -0.52 11.24
C ARG A 123 -2.17 0.45 10.19
N LEU A 124 -1.42 1.51 9.95
CA LEU A 124 -1.60 2.36 8.77
C LEU A 124 -0.74 1.82 7.63
N ARG A 125 -1.31 1.70 6.44
CA ARG A 125 -0.61 1.19 5.26
C ARG A 125 -0.17 2.33 4.35
N PHE A 126 1.10 2.70 4.41
CA PHE A 126 1.68 3.67 3.48
C PHE A 126 2.22 2.97 2.23
N THR A 127 1.98 3.57 1.08
CA THR A 127 2.42 3.08 -0.22
C THR A 127 3.03 4.24 -1.01
N PRO A 128 4.30 4.60 -0.74
CA PRO A 128 4.97 5.65 -1.50
C PRO A 128 4.96 5.35 -2.99
N SER A 129 4.66 6.36 -3.79
CA SER A 129 4.73 6.29 -5.25
C SER A 129 6.01 6.98 -5.74
N PRO A 130 6.43 6.72 -6.98
CA PRO A 130 7.56 7.43 -7.60
C PRO A 130 7.35 8.95 -7.69
N LEU A 131 6.08 9.38 -7.68
CA LEU A 131 5.70 10.80 -7.87
C LEU A 131 5.75 11.61 -6.56
N HIS A 132 5.72 10.95 -5.39
CA HIS A 132 5.87 11.68 -4.14
C HIS A 132 7.23 12.37 -4.05
N THR A 133 7.23 13.63 -3.62
CA THR A 133 8.45 14.39 -3.36
C THR A 133 9.05 14.02 -1.99
N TYR A 134 10.25 14.48 -1.70
CA TYR A 134 10.83 14.36 -0.36
C TYR A 134 10.07 15.23 0.64
N ASP A 135 9.60 16.40 0.21
CA ASP A 135 8.81 17.32 1.04
C ASP A 135 7.46 16.69 1.44
N ASP A 136 6.81 15.95 0.54
CA ASP A 136 5.58 15.20 0.87
C ASP A 136 5.85 14.15 1.96
N ILE A 137 6.98 13.44 1.87
CA ILE A 137 7.36 12.44 2.87
C ILE A 137 7.72 13.08 4.20
N ASP A 138 8.46 14.18 4.19
CA ASP A 138 8.81 14.93 5.39
C ASP A 138 7.57 15.53 6.07
N TYR A 139 6.64 16.07 5.28
CA TYR A 139 5.35 16.55 5.77
C TYR A 139 4.55 15.43 6.43
N LEU A 140 4.45 14.27 5.79
CA LEU A 140 3.79 13.08 6.35
C LEU A 140 4.40 12.67 7.69
N VAL A 141 5.72 12.54 7.76
CA VAL A 141 6.40 12.05 8.98
C VAL A 141 6.28 13.05 10.12
N ASN A 142 6.37 14.35 9.85
CA ASN A 142 6.17 15.40 10.84
C ASN A 142 4.73 15.42 11.38
N SER A 143 3.74 15.26 10.50
CA SER A 143 2.33 15.13 10.88
C SER A 143 2.10 13.91 11.76
N LEU A 144 2.65 12.75 11.38
CA LEU A 144 2.60 11.53 12.21
C LEU A 144 3.26 11.73 13.58
N ALA A 145 4.44 12.35 13.64
CA ALA A 145 5.15 12.60 14.89
C ALA A 145 4.34 13.47 15.85
N SER A 146 3.61 14.46 15.33
CA SER A 146 2.68 15.29 16.10
C SER A 146 1.53 14.47 16.65
N LEU A 147 0.90 13.65 15.81
CA LEU A 147 -0.21 12.76 16.20
C LEU A 147 0.24 11.68 17.19
N TRP A 148 1.47 11.18 17.09
CA TRP A 148 2.04 10.23 18.05
C TRP A 148 2.04 10.74 19.46
N LYS A 149 2.36 12.02 19.62
CA LYS A 149 2.32 12.71 20.94
C LYS A 149 0.89 12.93 21.41
N GLN A 150 0.01 13.42 20.53
CA GLN A 150 -1.39 13.74 20.85
C GLN A 150 -2.20 12.50 21.23
N CYS A 151 -2.02 11.40 20.52
CA CYS A 151 -2.78 10.16 20.74
C CYS A 151 -2.13 9.20 21.75
N ALA A 152 -1.05 9.60 22.42
CA ALA A 152 -0.29 8.78 23.38
C ALA A 152 -0.01 7.37 22.84
N LEU A 153 0.58 7.29 21.65
CA LEU A 153 0.91 6.02 21.01
C LEU A 153 2.23 5.43 21.52
N SER A 154 2.27 4.11 21.63
CA SER A 154 3.50 3.40 21.99
C SER A 154 4.54 3.48 20.85
N ARG A 155 5.82 3.61 21.23
CA ARG A 155 6.97 3.55 20.31
C ARG A 155 7.64 2.18 20.30
N VAL A 156 7.10 1.21 21.02
CA VAL A 156 7.65 -0.14 21.13
C VAL A 156 7.10 -1.02 20.01
N VAL A 157 8.01 -1.56 19.20
CA VAL A 157 7.73 -2.66 18.28
C VAL A 157 7.81 -3.94 19.10
N ALA A 158 6.73 -4.71 19.18
CA ALA A 158 6.74 -6.03 19.82
C ALA A 158 7.20 -7.07 18.82
#